data_b79cda889bd9bc2be226097a33e90253
#
_entry.id   b79cda889bd9bc2be226097a33e90253
#
_cell.length_a   1.000
_cell.length_b   1.000
_cell.length_c   1.000
_cell.angle_alpha   90.00
_cell.angle_beta   90.00
_cell.angle_gamma   90.00
#
_symmetry.space_group_name_H-M   'P 1'
#
loop_
_entity.id
_entity.type
_entity.pdbx_description
1 polymer ?
#
loop_
_entity_poly.entity_id
_entity_poly.type
_entity_poly.pdbx_seq_one_letter_code
_entity_poly.pdbx_strand_id
1 'polypeptide(L)'
;MYARSTMAQVRPSSMDSAIARVRDDVMPALLAADGCVGLSMLVNRTSGRCIVTSAWRSAEAAVAEERMTPAFDSAATDGVRPEVEDWEIAILHRDHTSGPGAWVRVTWVHVEPDQSDKLADLYRMVLLPKIAEFAGFCSASLLLDRPSGHAVSSVTFDSEDAMHRTRTLAAGVREEGAGHVDGEVLEVDELQLVLAHLRVPESV
;
A
#
# COMPACT_ATOMS: atom_id res chain seq x y z
N MET A 1 7.50 1.78 12.68
CA MET A 1 7.33 0.50 11.98
C MET A 1 7.68 0.69 10.52
N TYR A 2 7.95 -0.41 9.81
CA TYR A 2 8.45 -0.36 8.44
C TYR A 2 7.60 -1.25 7.55
N ALA A 3 7.59 -0.95 6.26
CA ALA A 3 6.95 -1.77 5.23
C ALA A 3 7.93 -2.00 4.09
N ARG A 4 7.78 -3.13 3.40
CA ARG A 4 8.45 -3.40 2.14
C ARG A 4 7.40 -3.73 1.11
N SER A 5 7.41 -2.99 0.00
CA SER A 5 6.52 -3.20 -1.14
C SER A 5 7.29 -3.84 -2.28
N THR A 6 6.74 -4.91 -2.83
CA THR A 6 7.21 -5.55 -4.06
C THR A 6 6.17 -5.35 -5.14
N MET A 7 6.49 -4.57 -6.15
CA MET A 7 5.61 -4.28 -7.29
C MET A 7 6.03 -5.09 -8.50
N ALA A 8 5.07 -5.73 -9.16
CA ALA A 8 5.30 -6.52 -10.36
C ALA A 8 4.20 -6.36 -11.38
N GLN A 9 4.57 -6.53 -12.65
CA GLN A 9 3.65 -6.68 -13.76
C GLN A 9 3.49 -8.18 -14.04
N VAL A 10 2.32 -8.71 -13.73
CA VAL A 10 1.99 -10.14 -13.91
C VAL A 10 1.05 -10.29 -15.10
N ARG A 11 1.28 -11.32 -15.93
CA ARG A 11 0.34 -11.59 -17.02
C ARG A 11 -1.07 -11.85 -16.47
N PRO A 12 -2.13 -11.29 -17.06
CA PRO A 12 -3.51 -11.53 -16.60
C PRO A 12 -3.86 -13.02 -16.46
N SER A 13 -3.37 -13.86 -17.37
CA SER A 13 -3.56 -15.34 -17.31
C SER A 13 -2.84 -16.03 -16.15
N SER A 14 -1.84 -15.39 -15.54
CA SER A 14 -1.06 -15.92 -14.41
C SER A 14 -1.49 -15.30 -13.07
N MET A 15 -2.46 -14.39 -13.08
CA MET A 15 -2.87 -13.62 -11.89
C MET A 15 -3.34 -14.52 -10.75
N ASP A 16 -4.23 -15.47 -11.02
CA ASP A 16 -4.75 -16.36 -9.98
C ASP A 16 -3.68 -17.29 -9.41
N SER A 17 -2.72 -17.72 -10.23
CA SER A 17 -1.57 -18.49 -9.78
C SER A 17 -0.63 -17.65 -8.92
N ALA A 18 -0.42 -16.38 -9.27
CA ALA A 18 0.39 -15.47 -8.46
C ALA A 18 -0.27 -15.20 -7.09
N ILE A 19 -1.58 -14.98 -7.07
CA ILE A 19 -2.34 -14.81 -5.81
C ILE A 19 -2.24 -16.09 -4.95
N ALA A 20 -2.44 -17.26 -5.54
CA ALA A 20 -2.34 -18.55 -4.84
C ALA A 20 -0.94 -18.73 -4.23
N ARG A 21 0.13 -18.47 -5.01
CA ARG A 21 1.50 -18.54 -4.52
C ARG A 21 1.75 -17.61 -3.33
N VAL A 22 1.33 -16.35 -3.42
CA VAL A 22 1.50 -15.40 -2.30
C VAL A 22 0.73 -15.87 -1.08
N ARG A 23 -0.49 -16.36 -1.24
CA ARG A 23 -1.32 -16.85 -0.13
C ARG A 23 -0.76 -18.11 0.52
N ASP A 24 -0.34 -19.10 -0.30
CA ASP A 24 -0.07 -20.46 0.18
C ASP A 24 1.41 -20.68 0.55
N ASP A 25 2.34 -19.94 -0.08
CA ASP A 25 3.78 -20.10 0.13
C ASP A 25 4.42 -18.88 0.81
N VAL A 26 4.21 -17.68 0.23
CA VAL A 26 4.92 -16.46 0.67
C VAL A 26 4.41 -15.97 2.02
N MET A 27 3.09 -15.82 2.15
CA MET A 27 2.47 -15.28 3.37
C MET A 27 2.78 -16.13 4.61
N PRO A 28 2.66 -17.49 4.60
CA PRO A 28 3.05 -18.29 5.75
C PRO A 28 4.53 -18.16 6.11
N ALA A 29 5.41 -18.11 5.10
CA ALA A 29 6.85 -17.95 5.31
C ALA A 29 7.19 -16.60 5.97
N LEU A 30 6.60 -15.51 5.47
CA LEU A 30 6.80 -14.17 6.03
C LEU A 30 6.23 -14.04 7.44
N LEU A 31 5.02 -14.56 7.68
CA LEU A 31 4.39 -14.51 9.01
C LEU A 31 5.12 -15.34 10.06
N ALA A 32 5.93 -16.32 9.64
CA ALA A 32 6.81 -17.09 10.52
C ALA A 32 8.13 -16.37 10.81
N ALA A 33 8.47 -15.33 10.06
CA ALA A 33 9.72 -14.59 10.24
C ALA A 33 9.64 -13.63 11.43
N ASP A 34 10.75 -13.53 12.18
CA ASP A 34 10.83 -12.62 13.31
C ASP A 34 10.65 -11.17 12.87
N GLY A 35 9.75 -10.47 13.56
CA GLY A 35 9.46 -9.06 13.30
C GLY A 35 8.42 -8.80 12.22
N CYS A 36 7.98 -9.79 11.45
CA CYS A 36 6.86 -9.62 10.54
C CYS A 36 5.55 -9.43 11.31
N VAL A 37 4.78 -8.41 10.96
CA VAL A 37 3.49 -8.09 11.59
C VAL A 37 2.33 -8.13 10.61
N GLY A 38 2.59 -8.40 9.35
CA GLY A 38 1.53 -8.58 8.38
C GLY A 38 1.96 -8.52 6.93
N LEU A 39 0.99 -8.86 6.08
CA LEU A 39 1.12 -8.80 4.62
C LEU A 39 -0.22 -8.45 4.00
N SER A 40 -0.17 -7.68 2.90
CA SER A 40 -1.31 -7.46 2.01
C SER A 40 -0.89 -7.65 0.56
N MET A 41 -1.86 -8.00 -0.30
CA MET A 41 -1.67 -8.05 -1.75
C MET A 41 -2.80 -7.32 -2.45
N LEU A 42 -2.42 -6.38 -3.31
CA LEU A 42 -3.29 -5.62 -4.19
C LEU A 42 -3.06 -6.08 -5.62
N VAL A 43 -4.12 -6.13 -6.41
CA VAL A 43 -4.03 -6.50 -7.83
C VAL A 43 -4.93 -5.62 -8.69
N ASN A 44 -4.47 -5.34 -9.89
CA ASN A 44 -5.28 -4.83 -10.99
C ASN A 44 -5.32 -5.92 -12.08
N ARG A 45 -6.45 -6.63 -12.19
CA ARG A 45 -6.59 -7.76 -13.11
C ARG A 45 -6.56 -7.35 -14.58
N THR A 46 -6.86 -6.09 -14.87
CA THR A 46 -6.87 -5.57 -16.24
C THR A 46 -5.46 -5.20 -16.69
N SER A 47 -4.74 -4.44 -15.87
CA SER A 47 -3.37 -4.03 -16.20
C SER A 47 -2.34 -5.13 -15.90
N GLY A 48 -2.63 -6.06 -14.99
CA GLY A 48 -1.69 -7.06 -14.50
C GLY A 48 -0.81 -6.56 -13.35
N ARG A 49 -1.02 -5.34 -12.86
CA ARG A 49 -0.23 -4.79 -11.74
C ARG A 49 -0.54 -5.53 -10.46
N CYS A 50 0.51 -5.92 -9.75
CA CYS A 50 0.46 -6.55 -8.45
C CYS A 50 1.37 -5.80 -7.47
N ILE A 51 0.90 -5.60 -6.24
CA ILE A 51 1.67 -5.01 -5.16
C ILE A 51 1.52 -5.92 -3.94
N VAL A 52 2.63 -6.49 -3.47
CA VAL A 52 2.70 -7.20 -2.20
C VAL A 52 3.42 -6.31 -1.20
N THR A 53 2.77 -6.00 -0.08
CA THR A 53 3.37 -5.18 0.97
C THR A 53 3.42 -5.98 2.25
N SER A 54 4.62 -6.20 2.78
CA SER A 54 4.89 -6.78 4.10
C SER A 54 5.17 -5.68 5.12
N ALA A 55 4.74 -5.88 6.37
CA ALA A 55 4.93 -4.93 7.45
C ALA A 55 5.80 -5.53 8.56
N TRP A 56 6.72 -4.73 9.13
CA TRP A 56 7.81 -5.15 10.00
C TRP A 56 7.98 -4.24 11.20
N ARG A 57 8.45 -4.82 12.31
CA ARG A 57 8.73 -4.06 13.54
C ARG A 57 9.96 -3.16 13.42
N SER A 58 10.94 -3.55 12.59
CA SER A 58 12.16 -2.78 12.36
C SER A 58 12.60 -2.81 10.90
N ALA A 59 13.45 -1.86 10.50
CA ALA A 59 14.02 -1.81 9.17
C ALA A 59 14.94 -3.01 8.89
N GLU A 60 15.71 -3.45 9.89
CA GLU A 60 16.61 -4.60 9.75
C GLU A 60 15.82 -5.90 9.46
N ALA A 61 14.65 -6.08 10.10
CA ALA A 61 13.78 -7.22 9.83
C ALA A 61 13.21 -7.16 8.42
N ALA A 62 12.83 -5.98 7.92
CA ALA A 62 12.36 -5.79 6.55
C ALA A 62 13.43 -6.14 5.50
N VAL A 63 14.68 -5.71 5.73
CA VAL A 63 15.81 -6.02 4.83
C VAL A 63 16.17 -7.51 4.84
N ALA A 64 16.02 -8.20 5.98
CA ALA A 64 16.28 -9.64 6.08
C ALA A 64 15.35 -10.48 5.19
N GLU A 65 14.15 -9.97 4.87
CA GLU A 65 13.18 -10.60 3.97
C GLU A 65 13.73 -10.82 2.55
N GLU A 66 14.58 -9.93 2.04
CA GLU A 66 15.12 -10.02 0.67
C GLU A 66 15.78 -11.39 0.37
N ARG A 67 16.20 -12.10 1.41
CA ARG A 67 16.83 -13.42 1.33
C ARG A 67 15.85 -14.59 1.45
N MET A 68 14.57 -14.30 1.68
CA MET A 68 13.54 -15.30 1.88
C MET A 68 12.88 -15.70 0.55
N THR A 69 11.58 -15.83 0.52
CA THR A 69 10.86 -16.30 -0.65
C THR A 69 10.40 -15.11 -1.50
N PRO A 70 10.87 -14.94 -2.75
CA PRO A 70 10.42 -13.87 -3.61
C PRO A 70 8.90 -13.96 -3.84
N ALA A 71 8.20 -12.84 -3.71
CA ALA A 71 6.75 -12.76 -3.88
C ALA A 71 6.30 -13.20 -5.29
N PHE A 72 7.12 -12.90 -6.30
CA PHE A 72 6.83 -13.24 -7.70
C PHE A 72 7.98 -14.05 -8.31
N ASP A 73 7.64 -15.05 -9.09
CA ASP A 73 8.62 -15.79 -9.89
C ASP A 73 8.81 -15.14 -11.28
N SER A 74 9.93 -15.42 -11.92
CA SER A 74 10.27 -14.87 -13.23
C SER A 74 9.32 -15.32 -14.34
N ALA A 75 8.67 -16.47 -14.18
CA ALA A 75 7.71 -16.98 -15.16
C ALA A 75 6.39 -16.18 -15.14
N ALA A 76 5.97 -15.69 -13.97
CA ALA A 76 4.78 -14.86 -13.84
C ALA A 76 4.99 -13.44 -14.37
N THR A 77 6.22 -12.93 -14.31
CA THR A 77 6.58 -11.54 -14.68
C THR A 77 7.27 -11.43 -16.04
N ASP A 78 7.24 -12.47 -16.88
CA ASP A 78 7.96 -12.52 -18.17
C ASP A 78 9.47 -12.20 -18.06
N GLY A 79 10.07 -12.56 -16.93
CA GLY A 79 11.48 -12.28 -16.65
C GLY A 79 11.77 -10.84 -16.23
N VAL A 80 10.76 -9.97 -16.12
CA VAL A 80 10.94 -8.61 -15.59
C VAL A 80 11.13 -8.69 -14.08
N ARG A 81 12.18 -8.05 -13.60
CA ARG A 81 12.46 -8.00 -12.15
C ARG A 81 11.41 -7.12 -11.45
N PRO A 82 10.77 -7.58 -10.37
CA PRO A 82 9.91 -6.74 -9.55
C PRO A 82 10.68 -5.54 -8.97
N GLU A 83 9.98 -4.42 -8.83
CA GLU A 83 10.49 -3.26 -8.09
C GLU A 83 10.25 -3.48 -6.60
N VAL A 84 11.26 -3.18 -5.79
CA VAL A 84 11.19 -3.32 -4.33
C VAL A 84 11.50 -1.98 -3.69
N GLU A 85 10.63 -1.55 -2.79
CA GLU A 85 10.75 -0.28 -2.09
C GLU A 85 10.55 -0.50 -0.58
N ASP A 86 11.36 0.19 0.21
CA ASP A 86 11.31 0.18 1.67
C ASP A 86 10.71 1.49 2.19
N TRP A 87 9.87 1.39 3.20
CA TRP A 87 9.07 2.48 3.71
C TRP A 87 9.08 2.54 5.24
N GLU A 88 9.00 3.74 5.77
CA GLU A 88 8.49 3.97 7.12
C GLU A 88 6.96 3.99 7.08
N ILE A 89 6.28 3.26 7.99
CA ILE A 89 4.84 3.39 8.20
C ILE A 89 4.62 4.60 9.10
N ALA A 90 4.35 5.75 8.50
CA ALA A 90 4.17 7.01 9.22
C ALA A 90 2.78 7.11 9.86
N ILE A 91 1.75 6.62 9.15
CA ILE A 91 0.36 6.63 9.60
C ILE A 91 -0.31 5.33 9.19
N LEU A 92 -1.06 4.74 10.13
CA LEU A 92 -2.02 3.68 9.86
C LEU A 92 -3.26 3.94 10.74
N HIS A 93 -4.38 4.13 10.08
CA HIS A 93 -5.69 4.30 10.72
C HIS A 93 -6.68 3.28 10.17
N ARG A 94 -7.47 2.68 11.04
CA ARG A 94 -8.47 1.67 10.68
C ARG A 94 -9.78 1.98 11.41
N ASP A 95 -10.83 2.19 10.63
CA ASP A 95 -12.19 2.29 11.16
C ASP A 95 -12.75 0.88 11.42
N HIS A 96 -12.62 0.00 10.43
CA HIS A 96 -13.01 -1.40 10.56
C HIS A 96 -12.17 -2.29 9.64
N THR A 97 -12.25 -3.61 9.87
CA THR A 97 -11.56 -4.59 9.06
C THR A 97 -12.25 -4.75 7.71
N SER A 98 -11.49 -4.58 6.63
CA SER A 98 -12.00 -4.80 5.27
C SER A 98 -12.38 -6.27 5.04
N GLY A 99 -13.53 -6.46 4.39
CA GLY A 99 -14.05 -7.77 4.00
C GLY A 99 -13.62 -8.20 2.59
N PRO A 100 -14.10 -9.39 2.14
CA PRO A 100 -13.96 -9.80 0.75
C PRO A 100 -14.59 -8.77 -0.20
N GLY A 101 -13.88 -8.46 -1.30
CA GLY A 101 -14.36 -7.47 -2.26
C GLY A 101 -13.91 -6.04 -2.00
N ALA A 102 -13.08 -5.83 -0.99
CA ALA A 102 -12.48 -4.51 -0.71
C ALA A 102 -11.57 -4.05 -1.85
N TRP A 103 -11.55 -2.73 -2.04
CA TRP A 103 -10.70 -2.05 -3.02
C TRP A 103 -9.88 -0.96 -2.36
N VAL A 104 -8.73 -0.68 -2.98
CA VAL A 104 -7.75 0.28 -2.45
C VAL A 104 -7.42 1.30 -3.54
N ARG A 105 -7.55 2.58 -3.19
CA ARG A 105 -6.96 3.65 -3.99
C ARG A 105 -5.58 3.95 -3.44
N VAL A 106 -4.58 3.74 -4.28
CA VAL A 106 -3.17 4.02 -3.98
C VAL A 106 -2.76 5.29 -4.69
N THR A 107 -2.11 6.19 -3.98
CA THR A 107 -1.61 7.47 -4.51
C THR A 107 -0.14 7.58 -4.20
N TRP A 108 0.69 7.70 -5.22
CA TRP A 108 2.12 8.00 -5.10
C TRP A 108 2.33 9.49 -5.17
N VAL A 109 3.11 10.01 -4.26
CA VAL A 109 3.39 11.44 -4.12
C VAL A 109 4.88 11.63 -3.97
N HIS A 110 5.39 12.73 -4.51
CA HIS A 110 6.74 13.21 -4.23
C HIS A 110 6.67 14.59 -3.58
N VAL A 111 7.46 14.78 -2.54
CA VAL A 111 7.70 16.06 -1.88
C VAL A 111 9.21 16.25 -1.73
N GLU A 112 9.66 17.48 -1.52
CA GLU A 112 11.05 17.67 -1.09
C GLU A 112 11.32 16.91 0.22
N PRO A 113 12.46 16.23 0.40
CA PRO A 113 12.75 15.39 1.56
C PRO A 113 12.50 16.07 2.92
N ASP A 114 12.78 17.36 3.02
CA ASP A 114 12.56 18.17 4.22
C ASP A 114 11.07 18.48 4.51
N GLN A 115 10.17 18.22 3.56
CA GLN A 115 8.74 18.35 3.71
C GLN A 115 8.05 17.06 4.20
N SER A 116 8.77 15.96 4.34
CA SER A 116 8.19 14.65 4.72
C SER A 116 7.46 14.69 6.07
N ASP A 117 8.00 15.38 7.07
CA ASP A 117 7.33 15.55 8.37
C ASP A 117 6.06 16.39 8.25
N LYS A 118 6.13 17.48 7.48
CA LYS A 118 4.98 18.34 7.21
C LYS A 118 3.87 17.59 6.46
N LEU A 119 4.24 16.71 5.51
CA LEU A 119 3.29 15.84 4.82
C LEU A 119 2.61 14.87 5.80
N ALA A 120 3.37 14.24 6.72
CA ALA A 120 2.81 13.35 7.72
C ALA A 120 1.83 14.06 8.66
N ASP A 121 2.19 15.26 9.13
CA ASP A 121 1.33 16.08 10.00
C ASP A 121 0.08 16.56 9.27
N LEU A 122 0.22 17.03 8.04
CA LEU A 122 -0.90 17.42 7.18
C LEU A 122 -1.85 16.22 6.96
N TYR A 123 -1.29 15.06 6.63
CA TYR A 123 -2.08 13.86 6.42
C TYR A 123 -2.88 13.50 7.68
N ARG A 124 -2.23 13.47 8.84
CA ARG A 124 -2.84 13.13 10.13
C ARG A 124 -3.93 14.11 10.54
N MET A 125 -3.64 15.42 10.45
CA MET A 125 -4.48 16.46 11.05
C MET A 125 -5.57 16.97 10.11
N VAL A 126 -5.38 16.87 8.79
CA VAL A 126 -6.27 17.51 7.80
C VAL A 126 -6.85 16.48 6.82
N LEU A 127 -6.01 15.65 6.19
CA LEU A 127 -6.48 14.80 5.11
C LEU A 127 -7.21 13.56 5.64
N LEU A 128 -6.64 12.88 6.64
CA LEU A 128 -7.22 11.67 7.22
C LEU A 128 -8.63 11.88 7.78
N PRO A 129 -8.95 12.94 8.54
CA PRO A 129 -10.32 13.20 8.97
C PRO A 129 -11.31 13.32 7.80
N LYS A 130 -10.92 13.96 6.69
CA LYS A 130 -11.76 14.07 5.48
C LYS A 130 -11.91 12.73 4.76
N ILE A 131 -10.83 11.95 4.68
CA ILE A 131 -10.82 10.62 4.06
C ILE A 131 -11.71 9.66 4.85
N ALA A 132 -11.68 9.72 6.17
CA ALA A 132 -12.49 8.88 7.05
C ALA A 132 -14.01 9.11 6.92
N GLU A 133 -14.43 10.26 6.40
CA GLU A 133 -15.84 10.56 6.10
C GLU A 133 -16.32 9.96 4.76
N PHE A 134 -15.44 9.38 3.96
CA PHE A 134 -15.83 8.76 2.69
C PHE A 134 -16.73 7.54 2.93
N ALA A 135 -17.83 7.47 2.20
CA ALA A 135 -18.75 6.33 2.30
C ALA A 135 -18.04 5.01 1.95
N GLY A 136 -18.08 4.03 2.85
CA GLY A 136 -17.41 2.74 2.70
C GLY A 136 -15.90 2.78 2.99
N PHE A 137 -15.41 3.80 3.67
CA PHE A 137 -14.03 3.85 4.17
C PHE A 137 -13.78 2.74 5.19
N CYS A 138 -12.68 1.99 5.05
CA CYS A 138 -12.24 0.96 5.98
C CYS A 138 -10.96 1.36 6.73
N SER A 139 -9.96 1.81 5.99
CA SER A 139 -8.65 2.17 6.55
C SER A 139 -7.86 3.10 5.62
N ALA A 140 -6.88 3.79 6.20
CA ALA A 140 -5.91 4.56 5.44
C ALA A 140 -4.51 4.40 6.02
N SER A 141 -3.50 4.44 5.16
CA SER A 141 -2.10 4.47 5.55
C SER A 141 -1.32 5.50 4.74
N LEU A 142 -0.26 6.02 5.36
CA LEU A 142 0.77 6.81 4.71
C LEU A 142 2.11 6.16 4.97
N LEU A 143 2.79 5.78 3.89
CA LEU A 143 4.15 5.26 3.88
C LEU A 143 5.08 6.34 3.37
N LEU A 144 6.28 6.46 3.94
CA LEU A 144 7.28 7.47 3.59
C LEU A 144 8.64 6.83 3.33
N ASP A 145 9.29 7.22 2.24
CA ASP A 145 10.73 7.15 2.06
C ASP A 145 11.29 8.57 2.24
N ARG A 146 11.69 8.89 3.47
CA ARG A 146 12.14 10.23 3.85
C ARG A 146 13.36 10.71 3.07
N PRO A 147 14.37 9.86 2.80
CA PRO A 147 15.53 10.27 2.01
C PRO A 147 15.23 10.71 0.60
N SER A 148 14.27 10.07 -0.07
CA SER A 148 13.89 10.41 -1.45
C SER A 148 12.74 11.41 -1.56
N GLY A 149 11.98 11.62 -0.47
CA GLY A 149 10.74 12.41 -0.48
C GLY A 149 9.54 11.69 -1.12
N HIS A 150 9.68 10.40 -1.47
CA HIS A 150 8.56 9.60 -1.96
C HIS A 150 7.61 9.22 -0.83
N ALA A 151 6.33 9.24 -1.14
CA ALA A 151 5.28 8.82 -0.23
C ALA A 151 4.20 8.03 -0.96
N VAL A 152 3.56 7.10 -0.24
CA VAL A 152 2.43 6.31 -0.75
C VAL A 152 1.28 6.38 0.24
N SER A 153 0.14 6.90 -0.20
CA SER A 153 -1.12 6.85 0.54
C SER A 153 -1.98 5.73 -0.02
N SER A 154 -2.45 4.84 0.85
CA SER A 154 -3.40 3.79 0.50
C SER A 154 -4.69 3.98 1.30
N VAL A 155 -5.81 4.10 0.59
CA VAL A 155 -7.16 4.24 1.18
C VAL A 155 -7.99 3.04 0.77
N THR A 156 -8.41 2.24 1.75
CA THR A 156 -9.19 1.02 1.55
C THR A 156 -10.68 1.30 1.72
N PHE A 157 -11.49 0.72 0.84
CA PHE A 157 -12.95 0.81 0.81
C PHE A 157 -13.58 -0.58 0.82
N ASP A 158 -14.81 -0.67 1.32
CA ASP A 158 -15.60 -1.92 1.37
C ASP A 158 -15.83 -2.55 -0.01
N SER A 159 -15.87 -1.74 -1.07
CA SER A 159 -16.12 -2.20 -2.43
C SER A 159 -15.58 -1.23 -3.48
N GLU A 160 -15.50 -1.70 -4.73
CA GLU A 160 -15.18 -0.89 -5.89
C GLU A 160 -16.15 0.28 -6.07
N ASP A 161 -17.45 0.02 -5.93
CA ASP A 161 -18.49 1.04 -6.04
C ASP A 161 -18.36 2.13 -4.97
N ALA A 162 -18.04 1.78 -3.72
CA ALA A 162 -17.79 2.74 -2.66
C ALA A 162 -16.60 3.63 -3.01
N MET A 163 -15.50 3.03 -3.45
CA MET A 163 -14.31 3.77 -3.91
C MET A 163 -14.63 4.69 -5.09
N HIS A 164 -15.35 4.21 -6.10
CA HIS A 164 -15.69 4.99 -7.30
C HIS A 164 -16.55 6.22 -6.98
N ARG A 165 -17.53 6.09 -6.08
CA ARG A 165 -18.36 7.22 -5.65
C ARG A 165 -17.58 8.36 -5.01
N THR A 166 -16.40 8.09 -4.46
CA THR A 166 -15.55 9.10 -3.82
C THR A 166 -14.54 9.76 -4.75
N ARG A 167 -14.47 9.41 -6.04
CA ARG A 167 -13.40 9.87 -6.97
C ARG A 167 -13.21 11.38 -6.97
N THR A 168 -14.30 12.13 -7.10
CA THR A 168 -14.25 13.60 -7.15
C THR A 168 -13.79 14.20 -5.82
N LEU A 169 -14.33 13.70 -4.70
CA LEU A 169 -13.94 14.17 -3.37
C LEU A 169 -12.46 13.84 -3.08
N ALA A 170 -12.04 12.62 -3.42
CA ALA A 170 -10.67 12.18 -3.25
C ALA A 170 -9.68 12.97 -4.13
N ALA A 171 -10.08 13.37 -5.34
CA ALA A 171 -9.27 14.26 -6.17
C ALA A 171 -9.05 15.61 -5.48
N GLY A 172 -10.11 16.23 -4.96
CA GLY A 172 -10.00 17.50 -4.22
C GLY A 172 -9.11 17.38 -2.98
N VAL A 173 -9.22 16.29 -2.21
CA VAL A 173 -8.36 16.05 -1.03
C VAL A 173 -6.89 15.90 -1.44
N ARG A 174 -6.59 15.21 -2.54
CA ARG A 174 -5.22 15.08 -3.06
C ARG A 174 -4.64 16.43 -3.53
N GLU A 175 -5.42 17.21 -4.29
CA GLU A 175 -5.00 18.54 -4.75
C GLU A 175 -4.72 19.48 -3.57
N GLU A 176 -5.60 19.48 -2.58
CA GLU A 176 -5.39 20.24 -1.34
C GLU A 176 -4.11 19.81 -0.63
N GLY A 177 -3.91 18.50 -0.47
CA GLY A 177 -2.72 17.93 0.17
C GLY A 177 -1.44 18.32 -0.55
N ALA A 178 -1.37 18.11 -1.86
CA ALA A 178 -0.22 18.46 -2.69
C ALA A 178 0.09 19.97 -2.61
N GLY A 179 -0.93 20.82 -2.69
CA GLY A 179 -0.74 22.27 -2.62
C GLY A 179 -0.20 22.79 -1.28
N HIS A 180 -0.44 22.09 -0.17
CA HIS A 180 0.08 22.51 1.14
C HIS A 180 1.57 22.21 1.36
N VAL A 181 2.14 21.24 0.64
CA VAL A 181 3.53 20.79 0.80
C VAL A 181 4.37 20.99 -0.46
N ASP A 182 3.85 21.74 -1.44
CA ASP A 182 4.45 21.87 -2.77
C ASP A 182 4.80 20.50 -3.39
N GLY A 183 3.91 19.50 -3.14
CA GLY A 183 4.10 18.13 -3.55
C GLY A 183 3.51 17.86 -4.93
N GLU A 184 4.02 16.83 -5.58
CA GLU A 184 3.53 16.32 -6.85
C GLU A 184 2.84 14.97 -6.67
N VAL A 185 1.62 14.82 -7.20
CA VAL A 185 0.96 13.51 -7.32
C VAL A 185 1.51 12.82 -8.57
N LEU A 186 2.31 11.78 -8.37
CA LEU A 186 2.97 11.05 -9.45
C LEU A 186 2.01 10.09 -10.16
N GLU A 187 1.23 9.36 -9.38
CA GLU A 187 0.32 8.33 -9.89
C GLU A 187 -0.84 8.10 -8.93
N VAL A 188 -1.97 7.67 -9.48
CA VAL A 188 -3.12 7.14 -8.73
C VAL A 188 -3.58 5.87 -9.41
N ASP A 189 -3.63 4.76 -8.66
CA ASP A 189 -4.14 3.48 -9.14
C ASP A 189 -5.26 2.96 -8.22
N GLU A 190 -6.14 2.16 -8.77
CA GLU A 190 -7.27 1.56 -8.07
C GLU A 190 -7.16 0.04 -8.23
N LEU A 191 -6.95 -0.66 -7.09
CA LEU A 191 -6.62 -2.07 -7.07
C LEU A 191 -7.55 -2.83 -6.12
N GLN A 192 -7.82 -4.09 -6.46
CA GLN A 192 -8.54 -5.00 -5.59
C GLN A 192 -7.63 -5.50 -4.46
N LEU A 193 -8.12 -5.47 -3.22
CA LEU A 193 -7.47 -6.12 -2.09
C LEU A 193 -7.82 -7.62 -2.10
N VAL A 194 -6.85 -8.46 -2.46
CA VAL A 194 -7.05 -9.91 -2.57
C VAL A 194 -6.55 -10.70 -1.38
N LEU A 195 -5.54 -10.18 -0.67
CA LEU A 195 -5.03 -10.76 0.58
C LEU A 195 -4.78 -9.64 1.59
N ALA A 196 -5.19 -9.86 2.84
CA ALA A 196 -4.89 -8.98 3.95
C ALA A 196 -4.73 -9.80 5.23
N HIS A 197 -3.54 -9.77 5.81
CA HIS A 197 -3.24 -10.30 7.12
C HIS A 197 -2.38 -9.28 7.85
N LEU A 198 -3.02 -8.26 8.41
CA LEU A 198 -2.34 -7.13 9.03
C LEU A 198 -2.63 -7.10 10.53
N ARG A 199 -1.60 -7.36 11.33
CA ARG A 199 -1.60 -7.20 12.80
C ARG A 199 -0.82 -5.96 13.22
N VAL A 200 -0.71 -5.00 12.31
CA VAL A 200 -0.01 -3.74 12.56
C VAL A 200 -0.84 -2.92 13.55
N PRO A 201 -0.28 -2.49 14.68
CA PRO A 201 -0.94 -1.56 15.57
C PRO A 201 -1.24 -0.23 14.86
N GLU A 202 -2.38 0.35 15.19
CA GLU A 202 -2.70 1.68 14.68
C GLU A 202 -1.68 2.70 15.21
N SER A 203 -1.27 3.60 14.31
CA SER A 203 -0.45 4.76 14.64
C SER A 203 -1.16 5.99 14.08
N VAL A 204 -1.85 6.71 14.96
CA VAL A 204 -2.56 7.94 14.65
C VAL A 204 -1.77 9.14 15.17
#